data_7ac86b6575c4db1a0c4127a0c4f3ca14
#
_entry.id   7ac86b6575c4db1a0c4127a0c4f3ca14
#
_cell.length_a   1.000
_cell.length_b   1.000
_cell.length_c   1.000
_cell.angle_alpha   90.00
_cell.angle_beta   90.00
_cell.angle_gamma   90.00
#
_symmetry.space_group_name_H-M   'P 1'
#
loop_
_entity.id
_entity.type
_entity.pdbx_description
1 polymer ?
#
loop_
_entity_poly.entity_id
_entity_poly.type
_entity_poly.pdbx_seq_one_letter_code
_entity_poly.pdbx_strand_id
1 'polypeptide(L)'
;MAIARTHILVCGGTGCSSSHSQALIDELNRELEEKGLLGEVQVIKTGCFGLCALGPVVVVYPEGCFYSHVTEADIPEIVEEHILKGRIVTRLLYQETVVDDKTIKNLNHTKFYEKQHRVALRNCGVINPENIDEYIAMDGYEALGRVLTGMTPDEVIQTIKDSGLRGRGGGGFPTGQKWFFARQSKGDVKYVCCNADEGDPGAFMDRSVLEGDPHVVLEAMTIAGYAIGAHQGYIYVRAEYPIAIHRLQIAIKQAREYGFLGDDIFGTGFAFDIELRLGSGAFVCGEETALMTSIEGHRGEPRPRPPFPAVKGLFGVPTILNNVETWANIPRIILNGADWFASMGTERSKGTKVFCLVGKINNTGLVEIPMGTTLREIVEDIGGGIPNGKKFKAAQTGGPSGGCIPASLIDTPIDYDNLIAIGSMMGSGGLIVMDEDTCMVDIAKFFLEFTVDESCGKGTPCRVGTRRLLEMLEQITAGNGTVELLREMEELCYYIKANSLCALGQSAPNPVLSTLHYFRDEYEAHCIEKRCPASVCKRLVRFVIEEDKCKGCTACARACPVNAISGEVRKPHQIDTRKCIKCGACMETCRFNAIVKR
;
A
#
# COMPACT_ATOMS: atom_id res chain seq x y z
N MET A 1 -0.28 -28.90 27.31
CA MET A 1 -1.11 -28.32 26.22
C MET A 1 -1.59 -29.46 25.35
N ALA A 2 -2.90 -29.55 25.08
CA ALA A 2 -3.41 -30.47 24.06
C ALA A 2 -2.91 -29.97 22.69
N ILE A 3 -2.34 -30.84 21.87
CA ILE A 3 -1.92 -30.51 20.51
C ILE A 3 -3.19 -30.46 19.66
N ALA A 4 -3.52 -29.28 19.12
CA ALA A 4 -4.64 -29.14 18.20
C ALA A 4 -4.37 -29.95 16.91
N ARG A 5 -5.32 -30.76 16.47
CA ARG A 5 -5.24 -31.52 15.21
C ARG A 5 -5.51 -30.66 13.99
N THR A 6 -6.22 -29.55 14.18
CA THR A 6 -6.65 -28.65 13.12
C THR A 6 -6.50 -27.19 13.55
N HIS A 7 -5.95 -26.38 12.67
CA HIS A 7 -5.88 -24.92 12.84
C HIS A 7 -6.73 -24.24 11.79
N ILE A 8 -7.62 -23.37 12.21
CA ILE A 8 -8.43 -22.53 11.33
C ILE A 8 -7.92 -21.10 11.42
N LEU A 9 -7.22 -20.64 10.39
CA LEU A 9 -6.68 -19.29 10.31
C LEU A 9 -7.70 -18.38 9.63
N VAL A 10 -8.15 -17.35 10.34
CA VAL A 10 -9.06 -16.34 9.80
C VAL A 10 -8.32 -15.04 9.60
N CYS A 11 -8.44 -14.44 8.43
CA CYS A 11 -7.80 -13.15 8.14
C CYS A 11 -8.37 -12.05 9.04
N GLY A 12 -7.53 -11.50 9.89
CA GLY A 12 -7.83 -10.37 10.79
C GLY A 12 -7.22 -9.04 10.35
N GLY A 13 -6.73 -8.92 9.10
CA GLY A 13 -6.32 -7.63 8.55
C GLY A 13 -7.50 -6.70 8.32
N THR A 14 -7.26 -5.38 8.28
CA THR A 14 -8.30 -4.34 8.21
C THR A 14 -9.35 -4.59 7.11
N GLY A 15 -8.95 -5.04 5.91
CA GLY A 15 -9.89 -5.30 4.81
C GLY A 15 -10.91 -6.39 5.14
N CYS A 16 -10.46 -7.54 5.65
CA CYS A 16 -11.35 -8.63 6.06
C CYS A 16 -12.14 -8.28 7.32
N SER A 17 -11.56 -7.52 8.26
CA SER A 17 -12.27 -7.02 9.44
C SER A 17 -13.43 -6.10 9.06
N SER A 18 -13.25 -5.23 8.04
CA SER A 18 -14.33 -4.41 7.49
C SER A 18 -15.41 -5.24 6.76
N SER A 19 -15.07 -6.46 6.34
CA SER A 19 -15.98 -7.44 5.75
C SER A 19 -16.48 -8.47 6.78
N HIS A 20 -16.51 -8.09 8.06
CA HIS A 20 -17.06 -8.86 9.18
C HIS A 20 -16.32 -10.17 9.53
N SER A 21 -14.99 -10.26 9.30
CA SER A 21 -14.24 -11.48 9.66
C SER A 21 -14.27 -11.80 11.17
N GLN A 22 -14.52 -10.83 12.04
CA GLN A 22 -14.70 -11.09 13.47
C GLN A 22 -15.96 -11.95 13.73
N ALA A 23 -17.05 -11.68 13.03
CA ALA A 23 -18.27 -12.48 13.15
C ALA A 23 -18.05 -13.95 12.73
N LEU A 24 -17.18 -14.19 11.72
CA LEU A 24 -16.78 -15.57 11.36
C LEU A 24 -16.04 -16.27 12.51
N ILE A 25 -15.16 -15.55 13.23
CA ILE A 25 -14.41 -16.10 14.37
C ILE A 25 -15.38 -16.43 15.52
N ASP A 26 -16.30 -15.54 15.81
CA ASP A 26 -17.27 -15.72 16.88
C ASP A 26 -18.19 -16.92 16.59
N GLU A 27 -18.66 -17.05 15.35
CA GLU A 27 -19.48 -18.16 14.89
C GLU A 27 -18.70 -19.48 14.84
N LEU A 28 -17.43 -19.48 14.39
CA LEU A 28 -16.56 -20.65 14.45
C LEU A 28 -16.40 -21.16 15.89
N ASN A 29 -16.11 -20.26 16.83
CA ASN A 29 -15.95 -20.65 18.24
C ASN A 29 -17.25 -21.20 18.82
N ARG A 30 -18.42 -20.62 18.50
CA ARG A 30 -19.72 -21.09 18.91
C ARG A 30 -20.00 -22.52 18.39
N GLU A 31 -19.85 -22.74 17.09
CA GLU A 31 -20.05 -24.05 16.45
C GLU A 31 -19.09 -25.12 17.00
N LEU A 32 -17.81 -24.76 17.22
CA LEU A 32 -16.83 -25.67 17.80
C LEU A 32 -17.14 -26.01 19.26
N GLU A 33 -17.67 -25.07 20.05
CA GLU A 33 -18.11 -25.30 21.43
C GLU A 33 -19.34 -26.24 21.47
N GLU A 34 -20.36 -25.95 20.66
CA GLU A 34 -21.56 -26.78 20.55
C GLU A 34 -21.26 -28.24 20.13
N LYS A 35 -20.22 -28.44 19.33
CA LYS A 35 -19.77 -29.77 18.87
C LYS A 35 -18.71 -30.41 19.78
N GLY A 36 -18.26 -29.71 20.84
CA GLY A 36 -17.25 -30.20 21.80
C GLY A 36 -15.85 -30.31 21.23
N LEU A 37 -15.50 -29.48 20.22
CA LEU A 37 -14.26 -29.55 19.46
C LEU A 37 -13.17 -28.54 19.90
N LEU A 38 -13.44 -27.64 20.85
CA LEU A 38 -12.49 -26.59 21.30
C LEU A 38 -11.15 -27.14 21.82
N GLY A 39 -11.09 -28.41 22.25
CA GLY A 39 -9.86 -29.07 22.68
C GLY A 39 -8.99 -29.61 21.54
N GLU A 40 -9.54 -29.72 20.34
CA GLU A 40 -8.91 -30.34 19.17
C GLU A 40 -8.69 -29.38 17.99
N VAL A 41 -9.43 -28.28 17.95
CA VAL A 41 -9.42 -27.30 16.87
C VAL A 41 -9.13 -25.91 17.43
N GLN A 42 -8.17 -25.24 16.86
CA GLN A 42 -7.80 -23.87 17.26
C GLN A 42 -8.17 -22.88 16.16
N VAL A 43 -8.96 -21.85 16.53
CA VAL A 43 -9.24 -20.71 15.65
C VAL A 43 -8.22 -19.61 15.90
N ILE A 44 -7.51 -19.18 14.86
CA ILE A 44 -6.43 -18.19 14.93
C ILE A 44 -6.81 -16.97 14.10
N LYS A 45 -6.89 -15.81 14.76
CA LYS A 45 -7.02 -14.51 14.08
C LYS A 45 -5.64 -14.04 13.65
N THR A 46 -5.28 -14.30 12.40
CA THR A 46 -3.97 -13.96 11.86
C THR A 46 -3.92 -12.57 11.21
N GLY A 47 -2.76 -12.15 10.68
CA GLY A 47 -2.60 -10.97 9.83
C GLY A 47 -3.18 -11.16 8.43
N CYS A 48 -2.90 -10.19 7.55
CA CYS A 48 -3.39 -10.22 6.17
C CYS A 48 -2.67 -11.30 5.34
N PHE A 49 -3.42 -12.14 4.63
CA PHE A 49 -2.86 -13.09 3.66
C PHE A 49 -2.32 -12.44 2.39
N GLY A 50 -2.76 -11.22 2.08
CA GLY A 50 -2.35 -10.48 0.88
C GLY A 50 -3.37 -10.50 -0.26
N LEU A 51 -4.33 -11.44 -0.31
CA LEU A 51 -5.39 -11.52 -1.33
C LEU A 51 -6.66 -10.79 -0.88
N CYS A 52 -6.61 -9.47 -0.80
CA CYS A 52 -7.69 -8.65 -0.25
C CYS A 52 -8.99 -8.72 -1.06
N ALA A 53 -8.91 -8.95 -2.38
CA ALA A 53 -10.09 -9.11 -3.25
C ALA A 53 -10.93 -10.35 -2.91
N LEU A 54 -10.35 -11.35 -2.24
CA LEU A 54 -10.99 -12.63 -1.90
C LEU A 54 -11.55 -12.67 -0.46
N GLY A 55 -11.46 -11.59 0.27
CA GLY A 55 -11.91 -11.51 1.66
C GLY A 55 -13.42 -11.59 1.85
N PRO A 56 -13.89 -12.08 3.02
CA PRO A 56 -13.12 -12.70 4.10
C PRO A 56 -12.52 -14.06 3.74
N VAL A 57 -11.29 -14.29 4.21
CA VAL A 57 -10.51 -15.49 3.92
C VAL A 57 -10.37 -16.36 5.17
N VAL A 58 -10.56 -17.68 4.99
CA VAL A 58 -10.33 -18.71 6.00
C VAL A 58 -9.44 -19.80 5.44
N VAL A 59 -8.39 -20.17 6.18
CA VAL A 59 -7.51 -21.29 5.79
C VAL A 59 -7.56 -22.39 6.84
N VAL A 60 -7.77 -23.63 6.41
CA VAL A 60 -7.84 -24.80 7.30
C VAL A 60 -6.60 -25.67 7.09
N TYR A 61 -5.86 -25.90 8.16
CA TYR A 61 -4.71 -26.79 8.20
C TYR A 61 -5.04 -28.07 9.00
N PRO A 62 -4.44 -29.23 8.63
CA PRO A 62 -3.22 -29.41 7.83
C PRO A 62 -3.42 -29.42 6.29
N GLU A 63 -4.64 -29.50 5.78
CA GLU A 63 -4.91 -29.64 4.33
C GLU A 63 -4.47 -28.41 3.54
N GLY A 64 -4.44 -27.22 4.17
CA GLY A 64 -4.15 -25.95 3.51
C GLY A 64 -5.30 -25.47 2.62
N CYS A 65 -6.54 -25.84 2.97
CA CYS A 65 -7.75 -25.43 2.25
C CYS A 65 -7.97 -23.93 2.38
N PHE A 66 -7.89 -23.22 1.27
CA PHE A 66 -8.09 -21.78 1.20
C PHE A 66 -9.52 -21.45 0.76
N TYR A 67 -10.34 -21.03 1.70
CA TYR A 67 -11.71 -20.59 1.46
C TYR A 67 -11.77 -19.09 1.28
N SER A 68 -12.49 -18.64 0.25
CA SER A 68 -12.65 -17.23 -0.13
C SER A 68 -14.10 -16.78 -0.03
N HIS A 69 -14.32 -15.48 0.19
CA HIS A 69 -15.66 -14.87 0.32
C HIS A 69 -16.56 -15.55 1.35
N VAL A 70 -15.96 -16.03 2.44
CA VAL A 70 -16.67 -16.77 3.49
C VAL A 70 -17.61 -15.84 4.24
N THR A 71 -18.83 -16.30 4.48
CA THR A 71 -19.86 -15.62 5.29
C THR A 71 -20.18 -16.41 6.55
N GLU A 72 -20.81 -15.77 7.54
CA GLU A 72 -21.29 -16.46 8.76
C GLU A 72 -22.15 -17.69 8.45
N ALA A 73 -23.01 -17.61 7.42
CA ALA A 73 -23.87 -18.71 6.99
C ALA A 73 -23.10 -19.93 6.46
N ASP A 74 -21.84 -19.78 6.07
CA ASP A 74 -21.00 -20.88 5.60
C ASP A 74 -20.31 -21.65 6.73
N ILE A 75 -20.21 -21.04 7.92
CA ILE A 75 -19.45 -21.61 9.05
C ILE A 75 -20.00 -22.97 9.51
N PRO A 76 -21.33 -23.15 9.71
CA PRO A 76 -21.87 -24.45 10.10
C PRO A 76 -21.52 -25.57 9.09
N GLU A 77 -21.52 -25.27 7.78
CA GLU A 77 -21.12 -26.24 6.75
C GLU A 77 -19.62 -26.55 6.81
N ILE A 78 -18.76 -25.55 7.01
CA ILE A 78 -17.31 -25.77 7.18
C ILE A 78 -17.05 -26.67 8.38
N VAL A 79 -17.67 -26.40 9.52
CA VAL A 79 -17.47 -27.20 10.73
C VAL A 79 -18.02 -28.61 10.56
N GLU A 80 -19.23 -28.78 10.04
CA GLU A 80 -19.88 -30.08 9.87
C GLU A 80 -19.19 -30.96 8.80
N GLU A 81 -18.95 -30.40 7.61
CA GLU A 81 -18.40 -31.17 6.50
C GLU A 81 -16.87 -31.29 6.56
N HIS A 82 -16.15 -30.16 6.75
CA HIS A 82 -14.69 -30.21 6.71
C HIS A 82 -14.09 -30.66 8.03
N ILE A 83 -14.46 -30.04 9.16
CA ILE A 83 -13.78 -30.29 10.43
C ILE A 83 -14.19 -31.63 11.03
N LEU A 84 -15.49 -31.98 10.99
CA LEU A 84 -16.01 -33.24 11.56
C LEU A 84 -15.89 -34.43 10.61
N LYS A 85 -16.24 -34.26 9.33
CA LYS A 85 -16.32 -35.35 8.36
C LYS A 85 -15.13 -35.47 7.42
N GLY A 86 -14.19 -34.50 7.46
CA GLY A 86 -13.02 -34.45 6.58
C GLY A 86 -13.36 -34.23 5.09
N ARG A 87 -14.54 -33.65 4.79
CA ARG A 87 -15.00 -33.37 3.43
C ARG A 87 -14.89 -31.89 3.12
N ILE A 88 -14.02 -31.52 2.23
CA ILE A 88 -13.75 -30.14 1.84
C ILE A 88 -14.99 -29.49 1.22
N VAL A 89 -15.31 -28.25 1.60
CA VAL A 89 -16.42 -27.48 1.05
C VAL A 89 -15.98 -26.82 -0.27
N THR A 90 -16.08 -27.58 -1.37
CA THR A 90 -15.49 -27.20 -2.67
C THR A 90 -16.02 -25.89 -3.25
N ARG A 91 -17.29 -25.52 -2.97
CA ARG A 91 -17.87 -24.26 -3.45
C ARG A 91 -17.20 -23.00 -2.91
N LEU A 92 -16.53 -23.09 -1.75
CA LEU A 92 -15.84 -21.98 -1.09
C LEU A 92 -14.35 -21.90 -1.44
N LEU A 93 -13.80 -22.95 -2.07
CA LEU A 93 -12.39 -22.97 -2.44
C LEU A 93 -12.05 -21.88 -3.44
N TYR A 94 -10.90 -21.26 -3.23
CA TYR A 94 -10.29 -20.42 -4.25
C TYR A 94 -9.96 -21.25 -5.49
N GLN A 95 -10.51 -20.90 -6.64
CA GLN A 95 -10.49 -21.73 -7.84
C GLN A 95 -9.08 -22.11 -8.34
N GLU A 96 -8.09 -21.23 -8.17
CA GLU A 96 -6.72 -21.54 -8.55
C GLU A 96 -6.07 -22.64 -7.69
N THR A 97 -6.64 -22.96 -6.52
CA THR A 97 -6.16 -24.05 -5.65
C THR A 97 -6.78 -25.39 -6.00
N VAL A 98 -7.82 -25.43 -6.84
CA VAL A 98 -8.51 -26.66 -7.22
C VAL A 98 -7.79 -27.32 -8.39
N VAL A 99 -7.25 -28.54 -8.17
CA VAL A 99 -6.61 -29.34 -9.24
C VAL A 99 -7.60 -30.36 -9.78
N ASP A 100 -8.27 -31.10 -8.88
CA ASP A 100 -9.36 -32.04 -9.17
C ASP A 100 -10.25 -32.19 -7.94
N ASP A 101 -11.29 -33.07 -8.00
CA ASP A 101 -12.26 -33.27 -6.92
C ASP A 101 -11.64 -33.75 -5.58
N LYS A 102 -10.36 -34.09 -5.55
CA LYS A 102 -9.67 -34.65 -4.36
C LYS A 102 -8.32 -34.00 -4.06
N THR A 103 -7.78 -33.20 -4.97
CA THR A 103 -6.42 -32.65 -4.86
C THR A 103 -6.47 -31.15 -4.82
N ILE A 104 -5.94 -30.58 -3.73
CA ILE A 104 -5.82 -29.12 -3.54
C ILE A 104 -4.35 -28.74 -3.75
N LYS A 105 -4.13 -27.72 -4.53
CA LYS A 105 -2.84 -27.09 -4.74
C LYS A 105 -2.55 -26.20 -3.52
N ASN A 106 -1.34 -26.31 -2.97
CA ASN A 106 -0.91 -25.39 -1.93
C ASN A 106 -0.97 -23.94 -2.44
N LEU A 107 -1.41 -23.02 -1.58
CA LEU A 107 -1.55 -21.58 -1.89
C LEU A 107 -0.26 -21.01 -2.51
N ASN A 108 0.92 -21.42 -2.02
CA ASN A 108 2.22 -20.97 -2.52
C ASN A 108 2.48 -21.35 -3.99
N HIS A 109 1.72 -22.28 -4.56
CA HIS A 109 1.80 -22.69 -5.96
C HIS A 109 0.71 -22.05 -6.84
N THR A 110 -0.06 -21.09 -6.32
CA THR A 110 -0.95 -20.27 -7.15
C THR A 110 -0.16 -19.19 -7.86
N LYS A 111 -0.67 -18.70 -9.00
CA LYS A 111 -0.01 -17.65 -9.79
C LYS A 111 0.29 -16.40 -8.95
N PHE A 112 -0.60 -16.07 -8.02
CA PHE A 112 -0.44 -14.92 -7.14
C PHE A 112 0.78 -15.05 -6.22
N TYR A 113 1.07 -16.24 -5.67
CA TYR A 113 2.15 -16.43 -4.70
C TYR A 113 3.45 -16.96 -5.31
N GLU A 114 3.38 -17.70 -6.42
CA GLU A 114 4.52 -18.44 -6.99
C GLU A 114 5.74 -17.55 -7.30
N LYS A 115 5.50 -16.31 -7.74
CA LYS A 115 6.56 -15.33 -8.05
C LYS A 115 6.90 -14.39 -6.88
N GLN A 116 6.19 -14.50 -5.77
CA GLN A 116 6.46 -13.70 -4.59
C GLN A 116 7.60 -14.29 -3.74
N HIS A 117 8.37 -13.41 -3.13
CA HIS A 117 9.42 -13.78 -2.19
C HIS A 117 9.20 -13.00 -0.89
N ARG A 118 8.48 -13.63 0.06
CA ARG A 118 7.99 -12.97 1.28
C ARG A 118 9.07 -12.96 2.37
N VAL A 119 9.69 -11.82 2.58
CA VAL A 119 10.68 -11.54 3.64
C VAL A 119 10.03 -10.69 4.74
N ALA A 120 9.53 -9.51 4.38
CA ALA A 120 8.84 -8.61 5.30
C ALA A 120 7.44 -9.13 5.68
N LEU A 121 6.75 -9.80 4.76
CA LEU A 121 5.42 -10.37 4.97
C LEU A 121 5.42 -11.85 5.40
N ARG A 122 6.58 -12.43 5.75
CA ARG A 122 6.73 -13.88 5.99
C ARG A 122 5.75 -14.47 6.99
N ASN A 123 5.48 -13.76 8.08
CA ASN A 123 4.59 -14.20 9.15
C ASN A 123 3.14 -13.73 8.98
N CYS A 124 2.87 -12.78 8.06
CA CYS A 124 1.52 -12.29 7.80
C CYS A 124 0.65 -13.41 7.21
N GLY A 125 -0.46 -13.72 7.87
CA GLY A 125 -1.32 -14.83 7.49
C GLY A 125 -0.83 -16.20 7.99
N VAL A 126 0.20 -16.26 8.82
CA VAL A 126 0.79 -17.50 9.37
C VAL A 126 0.62 -17.58 10.88
N ILE A 127 1.04 -16.52 11.61
CA ILE A 127 1.01 -16.50 13.08
C ILE A 127 -0.20 -15.72 13.62
N ASN A 128 -0.49 -15.95 14.91
CA ASN A 128 -1.30 -15.05 15.72
C ASN A 128 -0.42 -13.86 16.17
N PRO A 129 -0.63 -12.65 15.64
CA PRO A 129 0.18 -11.48 15.98
C PRO A 129 0.01 -10.97 17.43
N GLU A 130 -0.97 -11.53 18.15
CA GLU A 130 -1.25 -11.21 19.56
C GLU A 130 -0.61 -12.23 20.52
N ASN A 131 0.19 -13.18 19.99
CA ASN A 131 0.86 -14.23 20.76
C ASN A 131 2.38 -14.24 20.43
N ILE A 132 3.19 -13.77 21.39
CA ILE A 132 4.65 -13.72 21.25
C ILE A 132 5.28 -15.09 21.06
N ASP A 133 4.72 -16.16 21.66
CA ASP A 133 5.26 -17.51 21.54
C ASP A 133 5.24 -18.01 20.09
N GLU A 134 4.23 -17.63 19.31
CA GLU A 134 4.17 -17.97 17.88
C GLU A 134 5.23 -17.20 17.07
N TYR A 135 5.51 -15.95 17.43
CA TYR A 135 6.62 -15.20 16.81
C TYR A 135 7.97 -15.84 17.15
N ILE A 136 8.18 -16.23 18.42
CA ILE A 136 9.42 -16.93 18.86
C ILE A 136 9.57 -18.26 18.13
N ALA A 137 8.49 -19.03 17.95
CA ALA A 137 8.49 -20.30 17.21
C ALA A 137 8.89 -20.13 15.72
N MET A 138 8.80 -18.91 15.18
CA MET A 138 9.21 -18.54 13.83
C MET A 138 10.56 -17.81 13.79
N ASP A 139 11.48 -18.18 14.67
CA ASP A 139 12.83 -17.59 14.85
C ASP A 139 12.79 -16.13 15.37
N GLY A 140 11.69 -15.70 16.00
CA GLY A 140 11.57 -14.36 16.54
C GLY A 140 12.52 -14.14 17.73
N TYR A 141 13.09 -12.95 17.82
CA TYR A 141 14.10 -12.52 18.80
C TYR A 141 15.44 -13.29 18.77
N GLU A 142 15.58 -14.29 17.86
CA GLU A 142 16.88 -14.97 17.68
C GLU A 142 17.93 -14.03 17.10
N ALA A 143 17.56 -13.14 16.19
CA ALA A 143 18.46 -12.14 15.63
C ALA A 143 18.95 -11.18 16.72
N LEU A 144 18.07 -10.72 17.60
CA LEU A 144 18.45 -9.89 18.75
C LEU A 144 19.40 -10.64 19.69
N GLY A 145 19.12 -11.91 19.99
CA GLY A 145 20.00 -12.77 20.79
C GLY A 145 21.39 -12.87 20.20
N ARG A 146 21.52 -13.15 18.89
CA ARG A 146 22.81 -13.20 18.18
C ARG A 146 23.56 -11.87 18.26
N VAL A 147 22.86 -10.76 18.06
CA VAL A 147 23.46 -9.43 18.13
C VAL A 147 24.03 -9.13 19.51
N LEU A 148 23.23 -9.30 20.55
CA LEU A 148 23.62 -8.92 21.91
C LEU A 148 24.69 -9.84 22.52
N THR A 149 24.79 -11.10 22.08
CA THR A 149 25.74 -12.06 22.65
C THR A 149 26.97 -12.31 21.79
N GLY A 150 26.95 -11.96 20.49
CA GLY A 150 28.00 -12.37 19.57
C GLY A 150 28.48 -11.31 18.57
N MET A 151 27.87 -10.11 18.53
CA MET A 151 28.26 -9.07 17.58
C MET A 151 28.53 -7.73 18.27
N THR A 152 29.54 -7.03 17.80
CA THR A 152 29.74 -5.63 18.16
C THR A 152 28.77 -4.70 17.39
N PRO A 153 28.48 -3.50 17.92
CA PRO A 153 27.67 -2.50 17.21
C PRO A 153 28.16 -2.19 15.79
N ASP A 154 29.46 -2.15 15.57
CA ASP A 154 30.05 -1.84 14.28
C ASP A 154 29.90 -3.02 13.29
N GLU A 155 29.96 -4.26 13.74
CA GLU A 155 29.68 -5.45 12.93
C GLU A 155 28.22 -5.51 12.51
N VAL A 156 27.29 -5.15 13.40
CA VAL A 156 25.86 -5.05 13.04
C VAL A 156 25.66 -4.01 11.93
N ILE A 157 26.22 -2.81 12.08
CA ILE A 157 26.13 -1.75 11.06
C ILE A 157 26.76 -2.22 9.76
N GLN A 158 27.90 -2.92 9.82
CA GLN A 158 28.57 -3.41 8.60
C GLN A 158 27.72 -4.47 7.89
N THR A 159 27.12 -5.42 8.64
CA THR A 159 26.20 -6.42 8.08
C THR A 159 25.05 -5.76 7.33
N ILE A 160 24.43 -4.70 7.90
CA ILE A 160 23.34 -3.96 7.23
C ILE A 160 23.86 -3.18 6.02
N LYS A 161 25.10 -2.66 6.03
CA LYS A 161 25.70 -2.03 4.84
C LYS A 161 25.93 -3.04 3.72
N ASP A 162 26.52 -4.18 4.06
CA ASP A 162 26.87 -5.24 3.09
C ASP A 162 25.63 -5.88 2.46
N SER A 163 24.50 -5.94 3.21
CA SER A 163 23.23 -6.39 2.67
C SER A 163 22.69 -5.51 1.54
N GLY A 164 23.15 -4.26 1.44
CA GLY A 164 22.65 -3.29 0.46
C GLY A 164 21.21 -2.84 0.72
N LEU A 165 20.65 -3.06 1.91
CA LEU A 165 19.30 -2.63 2.25
C LEU A 165 19.15 -1.12 2.12
N ARG A 166 18.27 -0.68 1.24
CA ARG A 166 17.85 0.71 1.08
C ARG A 166 16.51 0.92 1.79
N GLY A 167 16.27 2.12 2.32
CA GLY A 167 15.03 2.48 3.01
C GLY A 167 13.79 2.24 2.14
N ARG A 168 12.77 1.58 2.68
CA ARG A 168 11.53 1.16 1.98
C ARG A 168 10.42 2.21 2.00
N GLY A 169 10.62 3.32 2.70
CA GLY A 169 9.64 4.42 2.77
C GLY A 169 9.63 5.39 1.58
N GLY A 170 10.30 5.06 0.48
CA GLY A 170 10.23 5.79 -0.79
C GLY A 170 11.52 6.40 -1.28
N GLY A 171 12.33 7.01 -0.41
CA GLY A 171 13.57 7.71 -0.79
C GLY A 171 14.75 6.79 -1.08
N GLY A 172 14.72 5.53 -0.65
CA GLY A 172 15.74 4.54 -0.95
C GLY A 172 17.16 4.86 -0.44
N PHE A 173 17.32 5.64 0.63
CA PHE A 173 18.63 5.91 1.20
C PHE A 173 19.21 4.64 1.86
N PRO A 174 20.53 4.34 1.72
CA PRO A 174 21.14 3.14 2.31
C PRO A 174 21.00 3.11 3.84
N THR A 175 20.34 2.06 4.37
CA THR A 175 19.98 1.95 5.79
C THR A 175 21.22 1.87 6.69
N GLY A 176 22.17 1.00 6.38
CA GLY A 176 23.40 0.86 7.16
C GLY A 176 24.26 2.13 7.17
N GLN A 177 24.23 2.92 6.09
CA GLN A 177 24.94 4.21 6.04
C GLN A 177 24.29 5.25 6.98
N LYS A 178 22.95 5.26 7.07
CA LYS A 178 22.20 6.12 8.02
C LYS A 178 22.57 5.76 9.47
N TRP A 179 22.60 4.46 9.79
CA TRP A 179 23.00 3.99 11.13
C TRP A 179 24.43 4.35 11.46
N PHE A 180 25.36 4.19 10.50
CA PHE A 180 26.75 4.58 10.66
C PHE A 180 26.89 6.07 11.01
N PHE A 181 26.21 6.97 10.32
CA PHE A 181 26.26 8.39 10.62
C PHE A 181 25.74 8.71 12.04
N ALA A 182 24.64 8.09 12.46
CA ALA A 182 24.11 8.26 13.81
C ALA A 182 25.07 7.69 14.88
N ARG A 183 25.72 6.54 14.61
CA ARG A 183 26.74 5.93 15.49
C ARG A 183 27.91 6.87 15.69
N GLN A 184 28.42 7.48 14.61
CA GLN A 184 29.56 8.41 14.65
C GLN A 184 29.22 9.78 15.25
N SER A 185 27.94 10.15 15.29
CA SER A 185 27.51 11.43 15.85
C SER A 185 27.71 11.48 17.35
N LYS A 186 28.27 12.59 17.84
CA LYS A 186 28.55 12.81 19.28
C LYS A 186 27.24 13.02 20.05
N GLY A 187 27.20 12.54 21.27
CA GLY A 187 26.09 12.68 22.21
C GLY A 187 25.82 11.37 22.96
N ASP A 188 25.48 11.51 24.23
CA ASP A 188 25.21 10.36 25.11
C ASP A 188 23.77 9.84 24.95
N VAL A 189 22.89 10.67 24.41
CA VAL A 189 21.50 10.31 24.13
C VAL A 189 21.28 10.23 22.62
N LYS A 190 20.67 9.12 22.17
CA LYS A 190 20.26 8.90 20.78
C LYS A 190 18.90 8.25 20.76
N TYR A 191 18.16 8.40 19.64
CA TYR A 191 16.84 7.82 19.48
C TYR A 191 16.74 6.95 18.23
N VAL A 192 15.84 5.96 18.32
CA VAL A 192 15.39 5.14 17.19
C VAL A 192 13.93 5.42 16.93
N CYS A 193 13.57 5.78 15.69
CA CYS A 193 12.20 6.06 15.31
C CYS A 193 11.71 5.11 14.21
N CYS A 194 10.52 4.56 14.40
CA CYS A 194 9.79 3.87 13.34
C CYS A 194 8.76 4.83 12.75
N ASN A 195 8.85 5.05 11.44
CA ASN A 195 7.84 5.77 10.68
C ASN A 195 6.76 4.77 10.24
N ALA A 196 5.62 4.83 10.91
CA ALA A 196 4.41 4.11 10.58
C ALA A 196 3.27 5.07 10.18
N ASP A 197 3.63 6.26 9.68
CA ASP A 197 2.69 7.24 9.11
C ASP A 197 2.50 6.96 7.61
N GLU A 198 1.75 5.93 7.30
CA GLU A 198 1.42 5.49 5.94
C GLU A 198 0.16 6.21 5.46
N GLY A 199 0.32 7.29 4.72
CA GLY A 199 -0.77 8.15 4.28
C GLY A 199 -1.04 8.14 2.78
N ASP A 200 -0.23 7.47 1.96
CA ASP A 200 -0.38 7.39 0.50
C ASP A 200 -1.73 6.75 0.11
N PRO A 201 -2.52 7.37 -0.79
CA PRO A 201 -3.72 6.73 -1.33
C PRO A 201 -3.40 5.37 -1.99
N GLY A 202 -4.02 4.30 -1.49
CA GLY A 202 -3.82 2.93 -1.97
C GLY A 202 -2.65 2.19 -1.32
N ALA A 203 -1.91 2.78 -0.39
CA ALA A 203 -0.85 2.12 0.38
C ALA A 203 -1.38 1.56 1.71
N PHE A 204 -1.06 0.29 2.03
CA PHE A 204 -1.43 -0.39 3.28
C PHE A 204 -0.44 -1.50 3.67
N MET A 205 0.80 -1.45 3.15
CA MET A 205 1.82 -2.46 3.42
C MET A 205 2.36 -2.36 4.85
N ASP A 206 2.65 -1.15 5.32
CA ASP A 206 3.19 -0.91 6.66
C ASP A 206 2.16 -1.29 7.74
N ARG A 207 0.90 -0.87 7.53
CA ARG A 207 -0.22 -1.30 8.35
C ARG A 207 -0.32 -2.82 8.43
N SER A 208 -0.20 -3.52 7.30
CA SER A 208 -0.34 -4.97 7.25
C SER A 208 0.78 -5.70 7.97
N VAL A 209 2.01 -5.18 7.94
CA VAL A 209 3.13 -5.69 8.75
C VAL A 209 2.83 -5.49 10.24
N LEU A 210 2.42 -4.30 10.65
CA LEU A 210 2.10 -4.02 12.06
C LEU A 210 0.90 -4.82 12.57
N GLU A 211 -0.08 -5.11 11.70
CA GLU A 211 -1.22 -5.96 12.02
C GLU A 211 -0.87 -7.45 12.01
N GLY A 212 0.12 -7.88 11.24
CA GLY A 212 0.44 -9.29 11.03
C GLY A 212 1.66 -9.80 11.77
N ASP A 213 2.62 -8.93 12.05
CA ASP A 213 3.89 -9.28 12.71
C ASP A 213 4.49 -8.04 13.43
N PRO A 214 3.84 -7.53 14.49
CA PRO A 214 4.34 -6.34 15.18
C PRO A 214 5.70 -6.57 15.86
N HIS A 215 5.99 -7.79 16.30
CA HIS A 215 7.24 -8.12 17.01
C HIS A 215 8.49 -7.98 16.12
N VAL A 216 8.38 -8.21 14.80
CA VAL A 216 9.53 -8.04 13.89
C VAL A 216 10.05 -6.60 13.90
N VAL A 217 9.14 -5.61 14.06
CA VAL A 217 9.52 -4.20 14.16
C VAL A 217 10.17 -3.89 15.49
N LEU A 218 9.64 -4.44 16.60
CA LEU A 218 10.22 -4.25 17.94
C LEU A 218 11.65 -4.84 18.02
N GLU A 219 11.83 -6.06 17.55
CA GLU A 219 13.13 -6.73 17.47
C GLU A 219 14.13 -5.91 16.65
N ALA A 220 13.74 -5.46 15.46
CA ALA A 220 14.59 -4.66 14.58
C ALA A 220 15.00 -3.32 15.19
N MET A 221 14.06 -2.63 15.85
CA MET A 221 14.35 -1.36 16.53
C MET A 221 15.31 -1.55 17.72
N THR A 222 15.18 -2.65 18.45
CA THR A 222 16.08 -3.00 19.57
C THR A 222 17.50 -3.29 19.06
N ILE A 223 17.64 -4.05 17.96
CA ILE A 223 18.93 -4.29 17.28
C ILE A 223 19.57 -2.96 16.86
N ALA A 224 18.79 -2.05 16.28
CA ALA A 224 19.27 -0.75 15.87
C ALA A 224 19.67 0.14 17.07
N GLY A 225 18.91 0.05 18.16
CA GLY A 225 19.25 0.71 19.43
C GLY A 225 20.64 0.33 19.91
N TYR A 226 20.92 -0.97 19.96
CA TYR A 226 22.24 -1.48 20.28
C TYR A 226 23.31 -0.97 19.31
N ALA A 227 23.05 -1.07 18.02
CA ALA A 227 24.02 -0.70 16.97
C ALA A 227 24.44 0.78 17.04
N ILE A 228 23.52 1.70 17.35
CA ILE A 228 23.85 3.13 17.40
C ILE A 228 24.15 3.66 18.81
N GLY A 229 23.86 2.87 19.86
CA GLY A 229 23.97 3.27 21.27
C GLY A 229 22.78 4.12 21.73
N ALA A 230 21.55 3.75 21.36
CA ALA A 230 20.31 4.35 21.83
C ALA A 230 19.65 3.45 22.87
N HIS A 231 18.91 4.06 23.81
CA HIS A 231 18.17 3.35 24.86
C HIS A 231 16.65 3.56 24.76
N GLN A 232 16.18 4.38 23.84
CA GLN A 232 14.76 4.68 23.64
C GLN A 232 14.38 4.68 22.17
N GLY A 233 13.26 4.02 21.88
CA GLY A 233 12.60 4.00 20.57
C GLY A 233 11.21 4.62 20.60
N TYR A 234 10.77 5.15 19.47
CA TYR A 234 9.41 5.66 19.25
C TYR A 234 8.83 5.07 17.96
N ILE A 235 7.62 4.51 18.05
CA ILE A 235 6.84 4.13 16.88
C ILE A 235 5.78 5.20 16.68
N TYR A 236 5.89 5.96 15.59
CA TYR A 236 4.90 6.96 15.21
C TYR A 236 3.90 6.32 14.25
N VAL A 237 2.69 6.07 14.73
CA VAL A 237 1.63 5.37 14.01
C VAL A 237 0.39 6.25 13.89
N ARG A 238 -0.32 6.16 12.77
CA ARG A 238 -1.57 6.88 12.54
C ARG A 238 -2.67 6.43 13.50
N ALA A 239 -3.41 7.38 14.08
CA ALA A 239 -4.58 7.08 14.94
C ALA A 239 -5.68 6.31 14.17
N GLU A 240 -5.72 6.41 12.85
CA GLU A 240 -6.65 5.71 11.96
C GLU A 240 -6.32 4.22 11.77
N TYR A 241 -5.26 3.71 12.42
CA TYR A 241 -4.87 2.29 12.38
C TYR A 241 -5.15 1.58 13.73
N PRO A 242 -6.41 1.48 14.18
CA PRO A 242 -6.73 0.99 15.52
C PRO A 242 -6.28 -0.45 15.76
N ILE A 243 -6.35 -1.33 14.75
CA ILE A 243 -5.88 -2.73 14.86
C ILE A 243 -4.37 -2.78 15.07
N ALA A 244 -3.61 -2.02 14.27
CA ALA A 244 -2.15 -1.96 14.39
C ALA A 244 -1.73 -1.40 15.76
N ILE A 245 -2.38 -0.33 16.24
CA ILE A 245 -2.13 0.26 17.56
C ILE A 245 -2.37 -0.76 18.66
N HIS A 246 -3.50 -1.45 18.63
CA HIS A 246 -3.86 -2.48 19.61
C HIS A 246 -2.83 -3.61 19.65
N ARG A 247 -2.44 -4.14 18.48
CA ARG A 247 -1.44 -5.21 18.39
C ARG A 247 -0.04 -4.77 18.81
N LEU A 248 0.35 -3.54 18.49
CA LEU A 248 1.61 -2.97 18.99
C LEU A 248 1.61 -2.81 20.51
N GLN A 249 0.50 -2.39 21.13
CA GLN A 249 0.37 -2.30 22.59
C GLN A 249 0.54 -3.67 23.25
N ILE A 250 -0.10 -4.71 22.70
CA ILE A 250 0.05 -6.10 23.17
C ILE A 250 1.51 -6.55 23.00
N ALA A 251 2.10 -6.35 21.83
CA ALA A 251 3.46 -6.78 21.53
C ALA A 251 4.51 -6.10 22.42
N ILE A 252 4.41 -4.80 22.66
CA ILE A 252 5.32 -4.08 23.57
C ILE A 252 5.19 -4.61 24.99
N LYS A 253 3.96 -4.85 25.46
CA LYS A 253 3.72 -5.41 26.79
C LYS A 253 4.35 -6.80 26.91
N GLN A 254 4.10 -7.70 25.95
CA GLN A 254 4.67 -9.05 25.93
C GLN A 254 6.20 -9.04 25.83
N ALA A 255 6.77 -8.17 25.00
CA ALA A 255 8.22 -8.03 24.87
C ALA A 255 8.88 -7.58 26.18
N ARG A 256 8.25 -6.70 26.97
CA ARG A 256 8.71 -6.34 28.31
C ARG A 256 8.59 -7.50 29.31
N GLU A 257 7.47 -8.23 29.29
CA GLU A 257 7.25 -9.39 30.16
C GLU A 257 8.26 -10.52 29.91
N TYR A 258 8.69 -10.70 28.66
CA TYR A 258 9.69 -11.71 28.27
C TYR A 258 11.14 -11.22 28.37
N GLY A 259 11.38 -9.95 28.75
CA GLY A 259 12.73 -9.39 28.88
C GLY A 259 13.41 -9.07 27.55
N PHE A 260 12.64 -8.84 26.47
CA PHE A 260 13.14 -8.39 25.17
C PHE A 260 13.12 -6.86 25.03
N LEU A 261 12.48 -6.17 25.98
CA LEU A 261 12.53 -4.73 26.21
C LEU A 261 12.70 -4.47 27.71
N GLY A 262 13.34 -3.37 28.08
CA GLY A 262 13.55 -2.95 29.47
C GLY A 262 15.02 -2.68 29.78
N ASP A 263 15.37 -2.78 31.08
CA ASP A 263 16.64 -2.29 31.62
C ASP A 263 17.83 -3.25 31.40
N ASP A 264 17.59 -4.53 31.19
CA ASP A 264 18.63 -5.55 31.02
C ASP A 264 18.18 -6.68 30.08
N ILE A 265 18.31 -6.45 28.79
CA ILE A 265 17.84 -7.39 27.77
C ILE A 265 18.80 -8.59 27.70
N PHE A 266 18.29 -9.81 27.88
CA PHE A 266 19.06 -11.08 27.92
C PHE A 266 20.17 -11.12 28.98
N GLY A 267 20.14 -10.27 30.01
CA GLY A 267 21.21 -10.22 31.02
C GLY A 267 22.53 -9.66 30.48
N THR A 268 22.51 -8.88 29.43
CA THR A 268 23.69 -8.33 28.74
C THR A 268 24.10 -6.94 29.23
N GLY A 269 23.30 -6.34 30.11
CA GLY A 269 23.45 -4.94 30.54
C GLY A 269 22.98 -3.91 29.51
N PHE A 270 22.43 -4.35 28.39
CA PHE A 270 21.83 -3.44 27.39
C PHE A 270 20.38 -3.13 27.75
N ALA A 271 20.07 -1.84 27.82
CA ALA A 271 18.72 -1.33 28.07
C ALA A 271 18.13 -0.71 26.80
N PHE A 272 16.89 -1.03 26.49
CA PHE A 272 16.13 -0.38 25.42
C PHE A 272 14.64 -0.53 25.66
N ASP A 273 13.88 0.56 25.44
CA ASP A 273 12.43 0.51 25.53
C ASP A 273 11.77 1.26 24.36
N ILE A 274 10.50 0.97 24.10
CA ILE A 274 9.74 1.51 22.97
C ILE A 274 8.43 2.12 23.46
N GLU A 275 8.13 3.33 22.99
CA GLU A 275 6.85 4.01 23.20
C GLU A 275 6.11 4.25 21.88
N LEU A 276 4.78 4.18 21.94
CA LEU A 276 3.92 4.58 20.83
C LEU A 276 3.63 6.07 20.86
N ARG A 277 3.67 6.70 19.69
CA ARG A 277 3.21 8.07 19.44
C ARG A 277 2.16 8.05 18.36
N LEU A 278 0.97 8.58 18.68
CA LEU A 278 -0.16 8.57 17.76
C LEU A 278 -0.16 9.85 16.92
N GLY A 279 -0.11 9.69 15.61
CA GLY A 279 -0.27 10.77 14.64
C GLY A 279 -1.74 11.06 14.35
N SER A 280 -2.05 12.32 14.05
CA SER A 280 -3.41 12.77 13.72
C SER A 280 -3.76 12.61 12.22
N GLY A 281 -3.10 11.69 11.51
CA GLY A 281 -3.39 11.31 10.13
C GLY A 281 -2.88 12.27 9.05
N ALA A 282 -2.09 13.27 9.36
CA ALA A 282 -1.52 14.17 8.36
C ALA A 282 -0.37 13.52 7.59
N PHE A 283 -0.53 13.34 6.28
CA PHE A 283 0.48 12.74 5.39
C PHE A 283 1.86 13.40 5.47
N VAL A 284 1.89 14.73 5.68
CA VAL A 284 3.14 15.47 5.85
C VAL A 284 3.97 14.96 7.03
N CYS A 285 3.35 14.33 8.04
CA CYS A 285 4.06 13.73 9.18
C CYS A 285 4.83 12.46 8.82
N GLY A 286 4.65 11.90 7.62
CA GLY A 286 5.54 10.88 7.03
C GLY A 286 6.91 11.44 6.62
N GLU A 287 7.06 12.76 6.47
CA GLU A 287 8.39 13.38 6.27
C GLU A 287 9.19 13.32 7.58
N GLU A 288 10.46 12.88 7.51
CA GLU A 288 11.24 12.51 8.69
C GLU A 288 11.35 13.61 9.75
N THR A 289 11.49 14.88 9.35
CA THR A 289 11.63 15.99 10.30
C THR A 289 10.27 16.49 10.79
N ALA A 290 9.22 16.41 9.99
CA ALA A 290 7.86 16.73 10.40
C ALA A 290 7.34 15.72 11.44
N LEU A 291 7.64 14.43 11.25
CA LEU A 291 7.34 13.37 12.22
C LEU A 291 8.01 13.66 13.57
N MET A 292 9.30 13.99 13.58
CA MET A 292 10.02 14.33 14.80
C MET A 292 9.43 15.56 15.50
N THR A 293 9.07 16.58 14.73
CA THR A 293 8.43 17.81 15.27
C THR A 293 7.08 17.47 15.92
N SER A 294 6.32 16.54 15.33
CA SER A 294 5.07 16.05 15.91
C SER A 294 5.28 15.24 17.19
N ILE A 295 6.28 14.35 17.26
CA ILE A 295 6.64 13.63 18.50
C ILE A 295 7.02 14.62 19.62
N GLU A 296 7.67 15.72 19.30
CA GLU A 296 8.06 16.77 20.24
C GLU A 296 6.87 17.61 20.76
N GLY A 297 5.65 17.32 20.29
CA GLY A 297 4.43 18.02 20.71
C GLY A 297 4.17 19.32 19.96
N HIS A 298 4.84 19.54 18.84
CA HIS A 298 4.63 20.70 17.99
C HIS A 298 3.84 20.34 16.74
N ARG A 299 3.41 21.33 15.97
CA ARG A 299 2.79 21.11 14.66
C ARG A 299 3.76 20.36 13.76
N GLY A 300 3.28 19.30 13.11
CA GLY A 300 4.07 18.47 12.20
C GLY A 300 4.52 19.23 10.94
N GLU A 301 5.60 19.97 11.07
CA GLU A 301 6.19 20.78 10.01
C GLU A 301 7.65 20.39 9.77
N PRO A 302 8.09 20.29 8.50
CA PRO A 302 9.47 19.94 8.19
C PRO A 302 10.47 21.01 8.63
N ARG A 303 11.68 20.56 8.94
CA ARG A 303 12.84 21.42 9.26
C ARG A 303 13.78 21.50 8.05
N PRO A 304 14.51 22.63 7.89
CA PRO A 304 15.62 22.70 6.92
C PRO A 304 16.69 21.64 7.20
N ARG A 305 17.28 21.09 6.15
CA ARG A 305 18.44 20.20 6.20
C ARG A 305 19.56 20.80 5.34
N PRO A 306 20.82 20.75 5.75
CA PRO A 306 21.40 20.26 7.00
C PRO A 306 21.07 21.13 8.24
N PRO A 307 21.21 20.59 9.52
CA PRO A 307 21.72 19.25 9.83
C PRO A 307 20.69 18.13 9.58
N PHE A 308 21.20 16.93 9.20
CA PHE A 308 20.36 15.76 9.03
C PHE A 308 20.02 15.12 10.38
N PRO A 309 18.91 14.34 10.50
CA PRO A 309 18.49 13.72 11.77
C PRO A 309 19.53 12.82 12.43
N ALA A 310 20.38 12.15 11.64
CA ALA A 310 21.49 11.37 12.18
C ALA A 310 22.50 12.20 13.03
N VAL A 311 22.48 13.54 12.87
CA VAL A 311 23.31 14.48 13.64
C VAL A 311 22.47 15.27 14.63
N LYS A 312 21.29 15.76 14.22
CA LYS A 312 20.39 16.57 15.04
C LYS A 312 18.93 16.29 14.67
N GLY A 313 18.38 15.25 15.27
CA GLY A 313 17.02 14.77 15.03
C GLY A 313 16.03 15.12 16.16
N LEU A 314 15.39 14.08 16.70
CA LEU A 314 14.38 14.19 17.76
C LEU A 314 14.99 14.82 19.03
N PHE A 315 14.29 15.80 19.60
CA PHE A 315 14.76 16.59 20.76
C PHE A 315 16.17 17.17 20.57
N GLY A 316 16.60 17.36 19.32
CA GLY A 316 17.90 17.96 18.99
C GLY A 316 19.10 17.03 19.11
N VAL A 317 18.92 15.72 19.29
CA VAL A 317 20.00 14.72 19.43
C VAL A 317 20.03 13.77 18.22
N PRO A 318 21.13 13.00 18.03
CA PRO A 318 21.24 12.05 16.91
C PRO A 318 20.09 11.04 16.92
N THR A 319 19.46 10.86 15.76
CA THR A 319 18.27 10.01 15.63
C THR A 319 18.32 9.27 14.30
N ILE A 320 18.02 7.96 14.33
CA ILE A 320 17.69 7.22 13.11
C ILE A 320 16.17 7.08 13.00
N LEU A 321 15.68 7.22 11.78
CA LEU A 321 14.29 6.98 11.44
C LEU A 321 14.23 6.08 10.22
N ASN A 322 13.54 4.95 10.34
CA ASN A 322 13.27 4.05 9.24
C ASN A 322 11.77 3.74 9.16
N ASN A 323 11.31 3.38 7.97
CA ASN A 323 9.97 2.94 7.68
C ASN A 323 9.74 1.50 8.20
N VAL A 324 8.48 1.09 8.42
CA VAL A 324 8.07 -0.22 8.94
C VAL A 324 8.64 -1.38 8.12
N GLU A 325 8.46 -1.36 6.78
CA GLU A 325 8.98 -2.41 5.90
C GLU A 325 10.52 -2.49 5.95
N THR A 326 11.20 -1.36 6.13
CA THR A 326 12.65 -1.37 6.33
C THR A 326 13.03 -2.14 7.60
N TRP A 327 12.33 -1.89 8.70
CA TRP A 327 12.54 -2.61 9.96
C TRP A 327 12.29 -4.11 9.82
N ALA A 328 11.20 -4.51 9.15
CA ALA A 328 10.82 -5.92 8.98
C ALA A 328 11.87 -6.77 8.26
N ASN A 329 12.80 -6.17 7.53
CA ASN A 329 13.89 -6.88 6.85
C ASN A 329 15.11 -7.16 7.78
N ILE A 330 15.31 -6.36 8.82
CA ILE A 330 16.55 -6.38 9.64
C ILE A 330 16.79 -7.74 10.31
N PRO A 331 15.83 -8.35 11.04
CA PRO A 331 16.07 -9.61 11.72
C PRO A 331 16.50 -10.73 10.75
N ARG A 332 15.88 -10.79 9.57
CA ARG A 332 16.22 -11.82 8.58
C ARG A 332 17.60 -11.60 7.94
N ILE A 333 18.04 -10.36 7.78
CA ILE A 333 19.40 -10.04 7.32
C ILE A 333 20.41 -10.52 8.36
N ILE A 334 20.18 -10.31 9.64
CA ILE A 334 21.06 -10.77 10.73
C ILE A 334 21.11 -12.31 10.79
N LEU A 335 19.97 -12.99 10.65
CA LEU A 335 19.87 -14.44 10.72
C LEU A 335 20.50 -15.15 9.52
N ASN A 336 20.20 -14.69 8.33
CA ASN A 336 20.57 -15.36 7.08
C ASN A 336 21.86 -14.82 6.46
N GLY A 337 22.35 -13.66 6.95
CA GLY A 337 23.54 -13.00 6.43
C GLY A 337 23.26 -11.95 5.35
N ALA A 338 24.20 -11.02 5.20
CA ALA A 338 24.13 -9.94 4.23
C ALA A 338 24.05 -10.45 2.77
N ASP A 339 24.86 -11.44 2.43
CA ASP A 339 24.93 -12.02 1.08
C ASP A 339 23.61 -12.66 0.66
N TRP A 340 22.88 -13.29 1.60
CA TRP A 340 21.56 -13.85 1.33
C TRP A 340 20.60 -12.76 0.86
N PHE A 341 20.54 -11.63 1.56
CA PHE A 341 19.67 -10.52 1.17
C PHE A 341 20.16 -9.85 -0.11
N ALA A 342 21.46 -9.68 -0.26
CA ALA A 342 22.08 -9.08 -1.44
C ALA A 342 21.97 -9.96 -2.70
N SER A 343 21.71 -11.27 -2.57
CA SER A 343 21.46 -12.17 -3.70
C SER A 343 20.13 -11.93 -4.40
N MET A 344 19.19 -11.26 -3.72
CA MET A 344 17.90 -10.86 -4.28
C MET A 344 17.96 -9.44 -4.83
N GLY A 345 17.19 -9.19 -5.89
CA GLY A 345 17.08 -7.84 -6.47
C GLY A 345 18.10 -7.55 -7.57
N THR A 346 18.31 -6.26 -7.83
CA THR A 346 19.26 -5.78 -8.84
C THR A 346 20.61 -5.40 -8.22
N GLU A 347 21.59 -5.05 -9.05
CA GLU A 347 22.92 -4.67 -8.59
C GLU A 347 22.88 -3.53 -7.56
N ARG A 348 22.02 -2.51 -7.77
CA ARG A 348 21.94 -1.30 -6.94
C ARG A 348 20.73 -1.25 -6.01
N SER A 349 19.77 -2.16 -6.18
CA SER A 349 18.54 -2.24 -5.37
C SER A 349 18.35 -3.67 -4.89
N LYS A 350 18.91 -3.96 -3.71
CA LYS A 350 18.93 -5.30 -3.13
C LYS A 350 17.65 -5.66 -2.36
N GLY A 351 17.39 -6.97 -2.26
CA GLY A 351 16.28 -7.52 -1.49
C GLY A 351 14.93 -7.44 -2.20
N THR A 352 13.87 -7.48 -1.39
CA THR A 352 12.49 -7.45 -1.83
C THR A 352 11.84 -6.09 -1.59
N LYS A 353 10.66 -5.90 -2.19
CA LYS A 353 9.77 -4.75 -1.96
C LYS A 353 8.32 -5.21 -1.87
N VAL A 354 7.61 -4.71 -0.88
CA VAL A 354 6.18 -4.92 -0.75
C VAL A 354 5.43 -3.87 -1.56
N PHE A 355 4.48 -4.33 -2.39
CA PHE A 355 3.57 -3.46 -3.13
C PHE A 355 2.12 -3.69 -2.73
N CYS A 356 1.37 -2.59 -2.65
CA CYS A 356 -0.08 -2.61 -2.62
C CYS A 356 -0.57 -2.54 -4.07
N LEU A 357 -0.93 -3.68 -4.63
CA LEU A 357 -1.47 -3.79 -6.00
C LEU A 357 -2.96 -3.49 -5.97
N VAL A 358 -3.36 -2.36 -6.54
CA VAL A 358 -4.73 -1.86 -6.50
C VAL A 358 -5.16 -1.22 -7.83
N GLY A 359 -6.43 -0.82 -7.93
CA GLY A 359 -6.99 -0.16 -9.10
C GLY A 359 -7.68 -1.13 -10.06
N LYS A 360 -7.40 -1.02 -11.35
CA LYS A 360 -8.02 -1.83 -12.41
C LYS A 360 -7.22 -3.12 -12.63
N ILE A 361 -7.30 -4.01 -11.65
CA ILE A 361 -6.55 -5.27 -11.62
C ILE A 361 -7.45 -6.40 -11.08
N ASN A 362 -7.28 -7.64 -11.53
CA ASN A 362 -8.08 -8.76 -11.06
C ASN A 362 -7.75 -9.15 -9.61
N ASN A 363 -6.47 -9.29 -9.29
CA ASN A 363 -6.01 -9.68 -7.97
C ASN A 363 -5.51 -8.45 -7.19
N THR A 364 -6.42 -7.79 -6.49
CA THR A 364 -6.05 -6.70 -5.57
C THR A 364 -5.49 -7.26 -4.28
N GLY A 365 -4.31 -6.77 -3.85
CA GLY A 365 -3.71 -7.24 -2.60
C GLY A 365 -2.30 -6.75 -2.32
N LEU A 366 -1.63 -7.47 -1.40
CA LEU A 366 -0.22 -7.24 -1.04
C LEU A 366 0.67 -8.22 -1.79
N VAL A 367 1.68 -7.71 -2.42
CA VAL A 367 2.64 -8.47 -3.22
C VAL A 367 4.06 -8.13 -2.79
N GLU A 368 4.83 -9.12 -2.35
CA GLU A 368 6.25 -8.94 -2.04
C GLU A 368 7.10 -9.66 -3.08
N ILE A 369 7.89 -8.89 -3.81
CA ILE A 369 8.69 -9.35 -4.95
C ILE A 369 10.15 -8.93 -4.84
N PRO A 370 11.09 -9.65 -5.43
CA PRO A 370 12.46 -9.16 -5.59
C PRO A 370 12.49 -7.84 -6.38
N MET A 371 13.35 -6.93 -5.98
CA MET A 371 13.62 -5.72 -6.76
C MET A 371 14.05 -6.10 -8.17
N GLY A 372 13.56 -5.36 -9.18
CA GLY A 372 13.86 -5.64 -10.58
C GLY A 372 12.85 -6.57 -11.28
N THR A 373 11.86 -7.11 -10.57
CA THR A 373 10.69 -7.73 -11.21
C THR A 373 10.02 -6.71 -12.12
N THR A 374 9.66 -7.10 -13.34
CA THR A 374 9.08 -6.18 -14.32
C THR A 374 7.64 -5.80 -13.96
N LEU A 375 7.22 -4.61 -14.38
CA LEU A 375 5.82 -4.19 -14.19
C LEU A 375 4.86 -5.16 -14.89
N ARG A 376 5.24 -5.74 -16.04
CA ARG A 376 4.46 -6.77 -16.73
C ARG A 376 4.20 -7.98 -15.85
N GLU A 377 5.24 -8.54 -15.24
CA GLU A 377 5.10 -9.70 -14.35
C GLU A 377 4.18 -9.41 -13.16
N ILE A 378 4.27 -8.18 -12.60
CA ILE A 378 3.41 -7.76 -11.50
C ILE A 378 1.95 -7.65 -11.95
N VAL A 379 1.69 -7.04 -13.11
CA VAL A 379 0.32 -6.77 -13.59
C VAL A 379 -0.31 -8.03 -14.19
N GLU A 380 0.40 -8.73 -15.08
CA GLU A 380 -0.17 -9.84 -15.85
C GLU A 380 -0.11 -11.17 -15.08
N ASP A 381 1.07 -11.52 -14.52
CA ASP A 381 1.26 -12.85 -13.91
C ASP A 381 0.72 -12.90 -12.47
N ILE A 382 1.09 -11.92 -11.64
CA ILE A 382 0.67 -11.88 -10.23
C ILE A 382 -0.73 -11.27 -10.11
N GLY A 383 -0.94 -10.11 -10.74
CA GLY A 383 -2.19 -9.35 -10.70
C GLY A 383 -3.32 -9.97 -11.51
N GLY A 384 -3.03 -10.95 -12.38
CA GLY A 384 -4.03 -11.62 -13.21
C GLY A 384 -4.61 -10.74 -14.32
N GLY A 385 -3.93 -9.63 -14.66
CA GLY A 385 -4.31 -8.72 -15.75
C GLY A 385 -5.48 -7.80 -15.44
N ILE A 386 -5.93 -7.09 -16.48
CA ILE A 386 -6.99 -6.09 -16.38
C ILE A 386 -8.38 -6.77 -16.45
N PRO A 387 -9.34 -6.38 -15.57
CA PRO A 387 -10.68 -6.95 -15.58
C PRO A 387 -11.42 -6.73 -16.90
N ASN A 388 -12.36 -7.64 -17.20
CA ASN A 388 -13.29 -7.54 -18.34
C ASN A 388 -12.64 -7.46 -19.73
N GLY A 389 -11.41 -7.98 -19.87
CA GLY A 389 -10.68 -8.00 -21.15
C GLY A 389 -10.25 -6.62 -21.66
N LYS A 390 -10.26 -5.61 -20.80
CA LYS A 390 -9.75 -4.27 -21.13
C LYS A 390 -8.23 -4.27 -21.22
N LYS A 391 -7.69 -3.21 -21.82
CA LYS A 391 -6.26 -3.04 -22.01
C LYS A 391 -5.63 -2.29 -20.83
N PHE A 392 -4.43 -2.72 -20.46
CA PHE A 392 -3.57 -1.94 -19.57
C PHE A 392 -3.21 -0.61 -20.24
N LYS A 393 -3.39 0.49 -19.52
CA LYS A 393 -3.05 1.83 -19.99
C LYS A 393 -1.79 2.35 -19.30
N ALA A 394 -1.78 2.28 -18.00
CA ALA A 394 -0.68 2.79 -17.18
C ALA A 394 -0.72 2.22 -15.75
N ALA A 395 0.37 2.40 -15.02
CA ALA A 395 0.41 2.23 -13.58
C ALA A 395 1.04 3.45 -12.90
N GLN A 396 0.49 3.86 -11.75
CA GLN A 396 1.09 4.87 -10.89
C GLN A 396 1.88 4.19 -9.78
N THR A 397 3.16 4.49 -9.65
CA THR A 397 3.99 4.07 -8.50
C THR A 397 4.20 5.23 -7.55
N GLY A 398 4.36 4.95 -6.25
CA GLY A 398 4.69 5.96 -5.24
C GLY A 398 3.58 6.98 -4.95
N GLY A 399 2.32 6.68 -5.29
CA GLY A 399 1.18 7.53 -5.01
C GLY A 399 1.35 8.96 -5.51
N PRO A 400 1.00 9.97 -4.69
CA PRO A 400 1.06 11.40 -5.07
C PRO A 400 2.50 11.93 -5.23
N SER A 401 3.49 11.19 -4.76
CA SER A 401 4.91 11.57 -4.88
C SER A 401 5.60 10.94 -6.10
N GLY A 402 5.02 9.91 -6.68
CA GLY A 402 5.58 9.15 -7.78
C GLY A 402 5.15 9.60 -9.15
N GLY A 403 5.29 8.73 -10.14
CA GLY A 403 4.97 9.00 -11.54
C GLY A 403 4.22 7.87 -12.21
N CYS A 404 3.63 8.20 -13.35
CA CYS A 404 2.88 7.29 -14.18
C CYS A 404 3.83 6.53 -15.12
N ILE A 405 3.65 5.22 -15.25
CA ILE A 405 4.37 4.32 -16.18
C ILE A 405 3.38 3.90 -17.27
N PRO A 406 3.54 4.32 -18.53
CA PRO A 406 2.62 3.99 -19.62
C PRO A 406 2.80 2.54 -20.09
N ALA A 407 1.82 2.04 -20.85
CA ALA A 407 1.85 0.68 -21.43
C ALA A 407 3.09 0.41 -22.29
N SER A 408 3.65 1.43 -22.94
CA SER A 408 4.90 1.31 -23.72
C SER A 408 6.13 0.97 -22.87
N LEU A 409 6.06 1.18 -21.55
CA LEU A 409 7.13 0.92 -20.59
C LEU A 409 6.75 -0.20 -19.59
N ILE A 410 5.78 -1.06 -19.92
CA ILE A 410 5.33 -2.13 -19.02
C ILE A 410 6.43 -3.16 -18.67
N ASP A 411 7.48 -3.25 -19.48
CA ASP A 411 8.62 -4.13 -19.24
C ASP A 411 9.73 -3.49 -18.37
N THR A 412 9.47 -2.30 -17.80
CA THR A 412 10.42 -1.64 -16.90
C THR A 412 10.64 -2.49 -15.64
N PRO A 413 11.89 -2.82 -15.29
CA PRO A 413 12.22 -3.41 -14.00
C PRO A 413 11.88 -2.44 -12.85
N ILE A 414 11.14 -2.93 -11.86
CA ILE A 414 10.71 -2.09 -10.74
C ILE A 414 11.81 -2.05 -9.67
N ASP A 415 12.64 -1.04 -9.75
CA ASP A 415 13.66 -0.70 -8.75
C ASP A 415 13.86 0.82 -8.65
N TYR A 416 14.68 1.28 -7.69
CA TYR A 416 14.86 2.71 -7.44
C TYR A 416 15.43 3.47 -8.64
N ASP A 417 16.43 2.90 -9.27
CA ASP A 417 17.18 3.60 -10.32
C ASP A 417 16.43 3.62 -11.65
N ASN A 418 15.81 2.50 -12.05
CA ASN A 418 15.00 2.41 -13.27
C ASN A 418 13.75 3.31 -13.18
N LEU A 419 13.08 3.36 -12.03
CA LEU A 419 11.92 4.23 -11.86
C LEU A 419 12.29 5.71 -11.95
N ILE A 420 13.42 6.12 -11.36
CA ILE A 420 13.91 7.49 -11.46
C ILE A 420 14.24 7.83 -12.92
N ALA A 421 14.86 6.93 -13.67
CA ALA A 421 15.23 7.13 -15.07
C ALA A 421 14.05 7.43 -15.99
N ILE A 422 12.85 6.90 -15.68
CA ILE A 422 11.61 7.16 -16.44
C ILE A 422 10.76 8.29 -15.85
N GLY A 423 11.28 9.07 -14.90
CA GLY A 423 10.56 10.19 -14.28
C GLY A 423 9.53 9.79 -13.21
N SER A 424 9.62 8.54 -12.71
CA SER A 424 8.82 8.07 -11.58
C SER A 424 9.68 7.90 -10.32
N MET A 425 9.12 7.33 -9.27
CA MET A 425 9.86 6.91 -8.07
C MET A 425 9.16 5.73 -7.38
N MET A 426 9.91 5.00 -6.57
CA MET A 426 9.41 3.83 -5.85
C MET A 426 8.25 4.19 -4.90
N GLY A 427 8.38 5.29 -4.17
CA GLY A 427 7.47 5.61 -3.08
C GLY A 427 7.47 4.55 -1.98
N SER A 428 6.43 4.54 -1.18
CA SER A 428 6.24 3.53 -0.13
C SER A 428 5.86 2.15 -0.67
N GLY A 429 5.36 2.03 -1.91
CA GLY A 429 4.98 0.78 -2.56
C GLY A 429 3.51 0.74 -3.03
N GLY A 430 2.83 1.87 -3.05
CA GLY A 430 1.53 1.95 -3.74
C GLY A 430 1.70 1.74 -5.24
N LEU A 431 0.97 0.79 -5.83
CA LEU A 431 0.95 0.49 -7.27
C LEU A 431 -0.50 0.47 -7.77
N ILE A 432 -0.91 1.57 -8.39
CA ILE A 432 -2.28 1.76 -8.86
C ILE A 432 -2.34 1.49 -10.35
N VAL A 433 -3.01 0.41 -10.73
CA VAL A 433 -3.17 -0.01 -12.13
C VAL A 433 -4.37 0.68 -12.78
N MET A 434 -4.22 1.13 -14.01
CA MET A 434 -5.20 1.88 -14.78
C MET A 434 -5.47 1.22 -16.13
N ASP A 435 -6.77 1.19 -16.51
CA ASP A 435 -7.24 0.66 -17.79
C ASP A 435 -7.43 1.78 -18.83
N GLU A 436 -7.82 1.40 -20.03
CA GLU A 436 -8.08 2.30 -21.17
C GLU A 436 -9.16 3.36 -20.92
N ASP A 437 -10.06 3.13 -19.95
CA ASP A 437 -11.14 4.07 -19.60
C ASP A 437 -10.70 5.10 -18.52
N THR A 438 -9.44 5.10 -18.13
CA THR A 438 -8.90 6.04 -17.14
C THR A 438 -8.44 7.33 -17.82
N CYS A 439 -8.90 8.49 -17.36
CA CYS A 439 -8.43 9.79 -17.83
C CYS A 439 -7.16 10.22 -17.11
N MET A 440 -6.06 10.41 -17.82
CA MET A 440 -4.77 10.72 -17.22
C MET A 440 -4.70 12.15 -16.66
N VAL A 441 -5.50 13.08 -17.19
CA VAL A 441 -5.62 14.45 -16.65
C VAL A 441 -6.36 14.45 -15.31
N ASP A 442 -7.42 13.63 -15.20
CA ASP A 442 -8.20 13.50 -13.97
C ASP A 442 -7.43 12.79 -12.86
N ILE A 443 -6.60 11.78 -13.21
CA ILE A 443 -5.69 11.11 -12.28
C ILE A 443 -4.63 12.08 -11.75
N ALA A 444 -4.02 12.90 -12.61
CA ALA A 444 -3.06 13.92 -12.17
C ALA A 444 -3.72 14.92 -11.22
N LYS A 445 -4.97 15.33 -11.52
CA LYS A 445 -5.76 16.21 -10.66
C LYS A 445 -6.02 15.55 -9.29
N PHE A 446 -6.44 14.29 -9.26
CA PHE A 446 -6.72 13.54 -8.03
C PHE A 446 -5.50 13.50 -7.08
N PHE A 447 -4.31 13.17 -7.59
CA PHE A 447 -3.10 13.15 -6.75
C PHE A 447 -2.70 14.54 -6.27
N LEU A 448 -2.95 15.56 -7.08
CA LEU A 448 -2.62 16.92 -6.70
C LEU A 448 -3.61 17.50 -5.68
N GLU A 449 -4.92 17.17 -5.79
CA GLU A 449 -5.93 17.49 -4.77
C GLU A 449 -5.47 16.96 -3.40
N PHE A 450 -5.12 15.68 -3.35
CA PHE A 450 -4.59 15.07 -2.12
C PHE A 450 -3.36 15.84 -1.59
N THR A 451 -2.40 16.18 -2.45
CA THR A 451 -1.18 16.89 -2.01
C THR A 451 -1.49 18.30 -1.51
N VAL A 452 -2.45 18.98 -2.10
CA VAL A 452 -2.90 20.32 -1.64
C VAL A 452 -3.51 20.24 -0.25
N ASP A 453 -4.37 19.23 -0.01
CA ASP A 453 -5.04 19.03 1.28
C ASP A 453 -4.05 18.65 2.39
N GLU A 454 -3.03 17.86 2.04
CA GLU A 454 -2.02 17.34 2.97
C GLU A 454 -0.81 18.27 3.18
N SER A 455 -0.75 19.39 2.49
CA SER A 455 0.35 20.35 2.64
C SER A 455 0.31 21.03 4.01
N CYS A 456 1.44 21.03 4.76
CA CYS A 456 1.55 21.77 6.02
C CYS A 456 1.43 23.29 5.87
N GLY A 457 1.52 23.82 4.65
CA GLY A 457 1.42 25.24 4.33
C GLY A 457 2.65 26.09 4.68
N LYS A 458 3.74 25.52 5.19
CA LYS A 458 4.95 26.26 5.60
C LYS A 458 5.69 26.89 4.41
N GLY A 459 5.98 26.09 3.37
CA GLY A 459 6.70 26.54 2.18
C GLY A 459 5.78 27.21 1.16
N THR A 460 6.03 28.46 0.76
CA THR A 460 5.22 29.19 -0.22
C THR A 460 5.15 28.49 -1.59
N PRO A 461 6.24 27.96 -2.17
CA PRO A 461 6.15 27.24 -3.45
C PRO A 461 5.21 26.02 -3.37
N CYS A 462 5.22 25.27 -2.28
CA CYS A 462 4.28 24.19 -2.04
C CYS A 462 2.85 24.73 -1.85
N ARG A 463 2.59 25.54 -0.81
CA ARG A 463 1.25 26.03 -0.46
C ARG A 463 0.53 26.73 -1.61
N VAL A 464 1.18 27.69 -2.24
CA VAL A 464 0.58 28.52 -3.30
C VAL A 464 0.70 27.85 -4.66
N GLY A 465 1.87 27.26 -4.96
CA GLY A 465 2.14 26.65 -6.25
C GLY A 465 1.29 25.43 -6.52
N THR A 466 1.17 24.49 -5.56
CA THR A 466 0.33 23.29 -5.74
C THR A 466 -1.15 23.67 -5.89
N ARG A 467 -1.64 24.66 -5.14
CA ARG A 467 -3.00 25.17 -5.27
C ARG A 467 -3.26 25.75 -6.66
N ARG A 468 -2.33 26.60 -7.15
CA ARG A 468 -2.42 27.15 -8.51
C ARG A 468 -2.37 26.07 -9.58
N LEU A 469 -1.50 25.08 -9.42
CA LEU A 469 -1.41 23.94 -10.32
C LEU A 469 -2.72 23.14 -10.37
N LEU A 470 -3.38 22.94 -9.21
CA LEU A 470 -4.69 22.29 -9.13
C LEU A 470 -5.75 23.09 -9.87
N GLU A 471 -5.82 24.41 -9.69
CA GLU A 471 -6.74 25.28 -10.42
C GLU A 471 -6.57 25.19 -11.94
N MET A 472 -5.34 25.01 -12.42
CA MET A 472 -5.07 24.81 -13.85
C MET A 472 -5.63 23.47 -14.33
N LEU A 473 -5.46 22.37 -13.58
CA LEU A 473 -6.05 21.07 -13.93
C LEU A 473 -7.58 21.08 -13.85
N GLU A 474 -8.16 21.79 -12.89
CA GLU A 474 -9.60 22.02 -12.79
C GLU A 474 -10.13 22.75 -14.05
N GLN A 475 -9.44 23.78 -14.52
CA GLN A 475 -9.79 24.47 -15.76
C GLN A 475 -9.74 23.53 -16.98
N ILE A 476 -8.69 22.69 -17.08
CA ILE A 476 -8.55 21.75 -18.19
C ILE A 476 -9.68 20.72 -18.16
N THR A 477 -9.97 20.10 -17.02
CA THR A 477 -11.03 19.09 -16.86
C THR A 477 -12.45 19.69 -17.00
N ALA A 478 -12.59 21.00 -16.75
CA ALA A 478 -13.82 21.75 -16.99
C ALA A 478 -14.04 22.18 -18.47
N GLY A 479 -13.04 21.99 -19.34
CA GLY A 479 -13.10 22.38 -20.76
C GLY A 479 -12.62 23.81 -21.05
N ASN A 480 -12.08 24.51 -20.07
CA ASN A 480 -11.58 25.88 -20.19
C ASN A 480 -10.05 25.93 -20.40
N GLY A 481 -9.37 24.78 -20.50
CA GLY A 481 -7.94 24.70 -20.75
C GLY A 481 -7.54 25.26 -22.13
N THR A 482 -6.32 25.80 -22.24
CA THR A 482 -5.69 26.25 -23.49
C THR A 482 -4.30 25.64 -23.62
N VAL A 483 -3.68 25.75 -24.79
CA VAL A 483 -2.31 25.27 -25.01
C VAL A 483 -1.30 26.10 -24.23
N GLU A 484 -1.55 27.40 -24.08
CA GLU A 484 -0.75 28.31 -23.27
C GLU A 484 -0.75 27.88 -21.80
N LEU A 485 -1.93 27.51 -21.28
CA LEU A 485 -2.09 27.01 -19.91
C LEU A 485 -1.26 25.75 -19.66
N LEU A 486 -1.11 24.85 -20.66
CA LEU A 486 -0.27 23.67 -20.52
C LEU A 486 1.21 24.03 -20.34
N ARG A 487 1.71 25.05 -21.05
CA ARG A 487 3.10 25.52 -20.90
C ARG A 487 3.33 26.14 -19.52
N GLU A 488 2.45 27.06 -19.11
CA GLU A 488 2.50 27.67 -17.79
C GLU A 488 2.45 26.62 -16.67
N MET A 489 1.63 25.59 -16.85
CA MET A 489 1.52 24.45 -15.90
C MET A 489 2.83 23.68 -15.79
N GLU A 490 3.49 23.39 -16.92
CA GLU A 490 4.76 22.68 -16.96
C GLU A 490 5.88 23.50 -16.30
N GLU A 491 5.98 24.80 -16.58
CA GLU A 491 6.93 25.72 -15.96
C GLU A 491 6.70 25.81 -14.43
N LEU A 492 5.45 25.91 -14.00
CA LEU A 492 5.08 25.95 -12.58
C LEU A 492 5.46 24.66 -11.86
N CYS A 493 5.30 23.48 -12.51
CA CYS A 493 5.73 22.20 -11.97
C CYS A 493 7.23 22.19 -11.63
N TYR A 494 8.07 22.64 -12.57
CA TYR A 494 9.52 22.72 -12.33
C TYR A 494 9.88 23.73 -11.24
N TYR A 495 9.18 24.86 -11.20
CA TYR A 495 9.39 25.86 -10.14
C TYR A 495 9.07 25.29 -8.74
N ILE A 496 7.91 24.62 -8.58
CA ILE A 496 7.52 24.00 -7.31
C ILE A 496 8.56 22.95 -6.89
N LYS A 497 8.96 22.08 -7.82
CA LYS A 497 9.92 21.01 -7.58
C LYS A 497 11.28 21.54 -7.09
N ALA A 498 11.78 22.61 -7.70
CA ALA A 498 13.10 23.17 -7.38
C ALA A 498 13.12 24.01 -6.09
N ASN A 499 11.98 24.61 -5.69
CA ASN A 499 11.96 25.60 -4.62
C ASN A 499 11.18 25.17 -3.37
N SER A 500 10.61 23.97 -3.33
CA SER A 500 9.90 23.47 -2.14
C SER A 500 10.86 23.01 -1.04
N LEU A 501 10.46 23.24 0.22
CA LEU A 501 11.28 22.96 1.40
C LEU A 501 11.54 21.47 1.64
N CYS A 502 10.53 20.62 1.45
CA CYS A 502 10.59 19.20 1.75
C CYS A 502 10.15 18.33 0.58
N ALA A 503 10.34 17.02 0.70
CA ALA A 503 10.02 16.05 -0.34
C ALA A 503 8.56 16.09 -0.80
N LEU A 504 7.58 16.38 0.08
CA LEU A 504 6.18 16.48 -0.29
C LEU A 504 5.98 17.53 -1.41
N GLY A 505 6.45 18.75 -1.22
CA GLY A 505 6.32 19.79 -2.25
C GLY A 505 7.23 19.54 -3.47
N GLN A 506 8.42 18.96 -3.26
CA GLN A 506 9.35 18.64 -4.36
C GLN A 506 8.82 17.53 -5.28
N SER A 507 8.04 16.60 -4.76
CA SER A 507 7.46 15.50 -5.53
C SER A 507 6.02 15.73 -6.00
N ALA A 508 5.30 16.68 -5.42
CA ALA A 508 3.91 17.01 -5.79
C ALA A 508 3.66 17.18 -7.30
N PRO A 509 4.56 17.77 -8.09
CA PRO A 509 4.40 17.89 -9.54
C PRO A 509 4.66 16.60 -10.33
N ASN A 510 5.23 15.55 -9.75
CA ASN A 510 5.62 14.35 -10.49
C ASN A 510 4.46 13.66 -11.23
N PRO A 511 3.26 13.43 -10.62
CA PRO A 511 2.12 12.87 -11.34
C PRO A 511 1.70 13.74 -12.53
N VAL A 512 1.73 15.06 -12.39
CA VAL A 512 1.39 16.00 -13.47
C VAL A 512 2.42 15.95 -14.59
N LEU A 513 3.72 16.02 -14.26
CA LEU A 513 4.81 15.99 -15.24
C LEU A 513 4.84 14.65 -16.00
N SER A 514 4.70 13.53 -15.32
CA SER A 514 4.74 12.20 -15.96
C SER A 514 3.51 11.95 -16.85
N THR A 515 2.31 12.34 -16.42
CA THR A 515 1.11 12.23 -17.26
C THR A 515 1.14 13.19 -18.43
N LEU A 516 1.62 14.42 -18.24
CA LEU A 516 1.81 15.39 -19.33
C LEU A 516 2.86 14.92 -20.35
N HIS A 517 3.92 14.25 -19.89
CA HIS A 517 4.96 13.72 -20.76
C HIS A 517 4.47 12.55 -21.62
N TYR A 518 3.82 11.54 -20.97
CA TYR A 518 3.45 10.29 -21.65
C TYR A 518 2.06 10.33 -22.32
N PHE A 519 1.17 11.23 -21.93
CA PHE A 519 -0.20 11.33 -22.40
C PHE A 519 -0.56 12.77 -22.81
N ARG A 520 0.37 13.45 -23.46
CA ARG A 520 0.20 14.84 -23.91
C ARG A 520 -0.99 14.99 -24.84
N ASP A 521 -1.25 13.99 -25.67
CA ASP A 521 -2.41 13.90 -26.56
C ASP A 521 -3.75 14.01 -25.82
N GLU A 522 -3.87 13.40 -24.62
CA GLU A 522 -5.06 13.56 -23.80
C GLU A 522 -5.23 14.99 -23.27
N TYR A 523 -4.16 15.64 -22.83
CA TYR A 523 -4.19 17.05 -22.43
C TYR A 523 -4.58 17.97 -23.58
N GLU A 524 -4.03 17.74 -24.76
CA GLU A 524 -4.36 18.48 -25.97
C GLU A 524 -5.82 18.25 -26.40
N ALA A 525 -6.33 17.02 -26.32
CA ALA A 525 -7.74 16.73 -26.56
C ALA A 525 -8.67 17.49 -25.59
N HIS A 526 -8.30 17.62 -24.32
CA HIS A 526 -9.08 18.42 -23.35
C HIS A 526 -9.01 19.91 -23.66
N CYS A 527 -7.83 20.43 -24.08
CA CYS A 527 -7.61 21.87 -24.30
C CYS A 527 -8.08 22.34 -25.68
N ILE A 528 -7.86 21.55 -26.74
CA ILE A 528 -8.12 21.95 -28.14
C ILE A 528 -9.48 21.41 -28.59
N GLU A 529 -9.68 20.08 -28.48
CA GLU A 529 -10.89 19.42 -28.97
C GLU A 529 -12.07 19.55 -28.00
N LYS A 530 -11.84 20.00 -26.78
CA LYS A 530 -12.81 20.05 -25.69
C LYS A 530 -13.50 18.70 -25.47
N ARG A 531 -12.71 17.65 -25.49
CA ARG A 531 -13.13 16.25 -25.38
C ARG A 531 -12.25 15.50 -24.37
N CYS A 532 -12.87 14.68 -23.54
CA CYS A 532 -12.16 13.74 -22.67
C CYS A 532 -12.12 12.35 -23.36
N PRO A 533 -10.98 11.84 -23.81
CA PRO A 533 -10.90 10.54 -24.50
C PRO A 533 -11.47 9.38 -23.70
N ALA A 534 -11.24 9.36 -22.40
CA ALA A 534 -11.78 8.36 -21.48
C ALA A 534 -13.22 8.62 -21.02
N SER A 535 -13.84 9.72 -21.47
CA SER A 535 -15.20 10.11 -21.08
C SER A 535 -15.46 10.19 -19.56
N VAL A 536 -14.44 10.57 -18.78
CA VAL A 536 -14.49 10.73 -17.32
C VAL A 536 -14.88 12.15 -16.92
N CYS A 537 -14.29 13.17 -17.55
CA CYS A 537 -14.46 14.59 -17.21
C CYS A 537 -15.88 15.07 -17.55
N LYS A 538 -16.75 15.17 -16.56
CA LYS A 538 -18.21 15.42 -16.74
C LYS A 538 -18.52 16.63 -17.62
N ARG A 539 -17.72 17.69 -17.58
CA ARG A 539 -17.92 18.91 -18.40
C ARG A 539 -17.61 18.70 -19.87
N LEU A 540 -16.74 17.74 -20.20
CA LEU A 540 -16.31 17.42 -21.56
C LEU A 540 -17.08 16.24 -22.19
N VAL A 541 -17.78 15.48 -21.38
CA VAL A 541 -18.63 14.38 -21.87
C VAL A 541 -19.78 14.90 -22.69
N ARG A 542 -20.09 14.22 -23.79
CA ARG A 542 -21.28 14.44 -24.62
C ARG A 542 -22.03 13.12 -24.78
N PHE A 543 -23.34 13.17 -24.62
CA PHE A 543 -24.18 12.04 -25.00
C PHE A 543 -24.62 12.24 -26.47
N VAL A 544 -24.44 11.20 -27.27
CA VAL A 544 -24.75 11.20 -28.69
C VAL A 544 -25.67 10.02 -28.99
N ILE A 545 -26.71 10.25 -29.80
CA ILE A 545 -27.56 9.18 -30.29
C ILE A 545 -27.02 8.70 -31.63
N GLU A 546 -26.66 7.40 -31.70
CA GLU A 546 -26.24 6.74 -32.93
C GLU A 546 -27.49 6.47 -33.79
N GLU A 547 -27.59 7.16 -34.93
CA GLU A 547 -28.78 7.17 -35.77
C GLU A 547 -29.15 5.79 -36.31
N ASP A 548 -28.14 4.97 -36.63
CA ASP A 548 -28.28 3.60 -37.14
C ASP A 548 -28.91 2.65 -36.10
N LYS A 549 -28.64 2.86 -34.82
CA LYS A 549 -29.20 2.08 -33.72
C LYS A 549 -30.54 2.64 -33.21
N CYS A 550 -30.80 3.90 -33.41
CA CYS A 550 -32.00 4.57 -32.86
C CYS A 550 -33.27 4.15 -33.59
N LYS A 551 -34.23 3.58 -32.88
CA LYS A 551 -35.53 3.16 -33.42
C LYS A 551 -36.63 4.18 -33.22
N GLY A 552 -36.34 5.38 -32.73
CA GLY A 552 -37.30 6.45 -32.52
C GLY A 552 -38.42 6.13 -31.53
N CYS A 553 -38.10 5.37 -30.46
CA CYS A 553 -39.10 4.92 -29.49
C CYS A 553 -39.50 5.98 -28.45
N THR A 554 -38.95 7.17 -28.48
CA THR A 554 -39.19 8.33 -27.59
C THR A 554 -38.85 8.13 -26.09
N ALA A 555 -38.42 6.96 -25.65
CA ALA A 555 -38.16 6.68 -24.23
C ALA A 555 -37.13 7.66 -23.62
N CYS A 556 -36.03 7.91 -24.31
CA CYS A 556 -35.00 8.86 -23.90
C CYS A 556 -35.48 10.30 -23.79
N ALA A 557 -36.37 10.75 -24.71
CA ALA A 557 -36.93 12.10 -24.67
C ALA A 557 -37.84 12.28 -23.44
N ARG A 558 -38.64 11.26 -23.11
CA ARG A 558 -39.50 11.26 -21.90
C ARG A 558 -38.72 11.17 -20.60
N ALA A 559 -37.57 10.50 -20.61
CA ALA A 559 -36.71 10.38 -19.43
C ALA A 559 -35.82 11.61 -19.21
N CYS A 560 -35.76 12.55 -20.17
CA CYS A 560 -34.87 13.70 -20.06
C CYS A 560 -35.48 14.80 -19.17
N PRO A 561 -34.91 15.09 -17.98
CA PRO A 561 -35.48 16.03 -17.01
C PRO A 561 -35.46 17.50 -17.51
N VAL A 562 -34.64 17.81 -18.52
CA VAL A 562 -34.47 19.16 -19.08
C VAL A 562 -34.97 19.27 -20.53
N ASN A 563 -35.66 18.27 -21.03
CA ASN A 563 -36.19 18.23 -22.41
C ASN A 563 -35.11 18.55 -23.48
N ALA A 564 -33.89 18.04 -23.28
CA ALA A 564 -32.76 18.23 -24.20
C ALA A 564 -32.81 17.28 -25.41
N ILE A 565 -33.78 16.35 -25.52
CA ILE A 565 -33.85 15.34 -26.56
C ILE A 565 -35.11 15.57 -27.38
N SER A 566 -34.95 15.71 -28.70
CA SER A 566 -36.00 15.90 -29.64
C SER A 566 -35.94 14.88 -30.78
N GLY A 567 -37.07 14.58 -31.40
CA GLY A 567 -37.20 13.67 -32.53
C GLY A 567 -38.65 13.22 -32.73
N GLU A 568 -38.94 12.64 -33.90
CA GLU A 568 -40.25 12.09 -34.23
C GLU A 568 -40.31 10.59 -33.94
N VAL A 569 -41.49 10.08 -33.66
CA VAL A 569 -41.72 8.63 -33.49
C VAL A 569 -41.25 7.86 -34.74
N ARG A 570 -40.49 6.78 -34.53
CA ARG A 570 -39.86 5.94 -35.56
C ARG A 570 -38.77 6.63 -36.39
N LYS A 571 -38.30 7.82 -35.98
CA LYS A 571 -37.12 8.47 -36.55
C LYS A 571 -36.04 8.64 -35.49
N PRO A 572 -34.74 8.68 -35.85
CA PRO A 572 -33.68 8.97 -34.93
C PRO A 572 -33.90 10.27 -34.16
N HIS A 573 -33.64 10.22 -32.85
CA HIS A 573 -33.69 11.39 -31.99
C HIS A 573 -32.33 12.08 -31.93
N GLN A 574 -32.30 13.34 -31.50
CA GLN A 574 -31.09 14.14 -31.34
C GLN A 574 -31.06 14.79 -29.97
N ILE A 575 -29.83 14.96 -29.41
CA ILE A 575 -29.61 15.60 -28.12
C ILE A 575 -29.09 17.02 -28.35
N ASP A 576 -29.81 18.03 -27.84
CA ASP A 576 -29.30 19.40 -27.76
C ASP A 576 -28.26 19.47 -26.65
N THR A 577 -26.99 19.48 -27.05
CA THR A 577 -25.83 19.49 -26.11
C THR A 577 -25.77 20.75 -25.26
N ARG A 578 -26.43 21.86 -25.63
CA ARG A 578 -26.48 23.10 -24.84
C ARG A 578 -27.49 23.02 -23.69
N LYS A 579 -28.59 22.24 -23.88
CA LYS A 579 -29.58 22.00 -22.84
C LYS A 579 -29.25 20.80 -21.96
N CYS A 580 -28.44 19.87 -22.45
CA CYS A 580 -28.14 18.62 -21.79
C CYS A 580 -27.33 18.84 -20.51
N ILE A 581 -27.86 18.44 -19.35
CA ILE A 581 -27.19 18.47 -18.05
C ILE A 581 -26.27 17.26 -17.78
N LYS A 582 -26.13 16.37 -18.77
CA LYS A 582 -25.22 15.22 -18.74
C LYS A 582 -25.51 14.21 -17.62
N CYS A 583 -26.77 14.04 -17.22
CA CYS A 583 -27.20 13.16 -16.12
C CYS A 583 -27.15 11.66 -16.46
N GLY A 584 -27.13 11.27 -17.76
CA GLY A 584 -27.06 9.86 -18.18
C GLY A 584 -28.42 9.14 -18.28
N ALA A 585 -29.49 9.66 -17.73
CA ALA A 585 -30.81 8.98 -17.68
C ALA A 585 -31.33 8.48 -19.05
N CYS A 586 -31.03 9.22 -20.13
CA CYS A 586 -31.36 8.80 -21.47
C CYS A 586 -30.63 7.54 -21.92
N MET A 587 -29.37 7.37 -21.54
CA MET A 587 -28.56 6.20 -21.87
C MET A 587 -29.07 4.96 -21.13
N GLU A 588 -29.34 5.08 -19.81
CA GLU A 588 -29.89 4.00 -18.98
C GLU A 588 -31.28 3.53 -19.48
N THR A 589 -32.09 4.45 -19.98
CA THR A 589 -33.45 4.15 -20.49
C THR A 589 -33.44 3.55 -21.90
N CYS A 590 -32.30 3.62 -22.63
CA CYS A 590 -32.25 3.21 -24.04
C CYS A 590 -32.11 1.68 -24.18
N ARG A 591 -33.20 0.97 -24.45
CA ARG A 591 -33.21 -0.49 -24.69
C ARG A 591 -32.46 -0.93 -25.95
N PHE A 592 -32.12 -0.01 -26.85
CA PHE A 592 -31.43 -0.28 -28.11
C PHE A 592 -29.93 0.03 -28.03
N ASN A 593 -29.41 0.45 -26.88
CA ASN A 593 -28.03 0.89 -26.70
C ASN A 593 -27.59 1.91 -27.79
N ALA A 594 -28.55 2.74 -28.24
CA ALA A 594 -28.30 3.74 -29.26
C ALA A 594 -27.71 5.06 -28.73
N ILE A 595 -27.58 5.21 -27.41
CA ILE A 595 -27.01 6.42 -26.80
C ILE A 595 -25.65 6.07 -26.22
N VAL A 596 -24.64 6.72 -26.74
CA VAL A 596 -23.25 6.54 -26.33
C VAL A 596 -22.70 7.80 -25.65
N LYS A 597 -21.78 7.60 -24.74
CA LYS A 597 -21.04 8.64 -24.06
C LYS A 597 -19.74 8.87 -24.84
N ARG A 598 -19.52 10.10 -25.30
CA ARG A 598 -18.30 10.51 -26.04
C ARG A 598 -17.65 11.73 -25.41
#